data_2c3a6b89f0e8c7e193f93d171440b4fb
#
_entry.id   2c3a6b89f0e8c7e193f93d171440b4fb
#
_cell.length_a   1.000
_cell.length_b   1.000
_cell.length_c   1.000
_cell.angle_alpha   90.00
_cell.angle_beta   90.00
_cell.angle_gamma   90.00
#
_symmetry.space_group_name_H-M   'P 1'
#
loop_
_entity.id
_entity.type
_entity.pdbx_description
1 polymer ?
#
loop_
_entity_poly.entity_id
_entity_poly.type
_entity_poly.pdbx_seq_one_letter_code
_entity_poly.pdbx_strand_id
1 'polypeptide(L)'
;MRTDQGVSIAIVLVLGAAGLLAALNQMTPQAFALHVPTYVVALAGKYVCYAMLALAVDLVWGFAGILSLGHAAFFALGGYAMGMYLMRQIGARGVYGNPNLPDFMVFLGWSKLPWYWHGFEWFGFAVLMAVLAGVFGWLAFRSRVTGVYLSIITQALTYALLLAFFRNDMGFGGNNGLTDFKELLGAPLAADATRCGLLLTSAAVLCALYLLARWLTRSRFGMVLIAVRDAESRTRFLGYRPESYKLVVWVVSAVMAGIGGALYVPQVGIINPGQFAPANPIEAVIWVAVGGRGTLYGPILGAVLVNLARTLFTGQLPELWLFALGGLFILVTLFLPRGLIGLIRAPRPTEPVPVREETGAREATP
;
A
#
# COMPACT_ATOMS: atom_id res chain seq x y z
N MET A 1 -26.69 8.65 6.99
CA MET A 1 -27.27 7.73 5.98
C MET A 1 -26.63 7.84 4.59
N ARG A 2 -26.50 9.02 3.93
CA ARG A 2 -25.87 9.12 2.57
C ARG A 2 -24.41 8.65 2.48
N THR A 3 -23.63 8.69 3.55
CA THR A 3 -22.22 8.27 3.58
C THR A 3 -22.01 6.75 3.64
N ASP A 4 -23.00 6.00 4.10
CA ASP A 4 -22.89 4.54 4.21
C ASP A 4 -23.25 3.85 2.88
N GLN A 5 -24.15 4.47 2.10
CA GLN A 5 -24.46 4.00 0.74
C GLN A 5 -23.24 4.09 -0.18
N GLY A 6 -22.44 5.16 -0.12
CA GLY A 6 -21.23 5.31 -0.94
C GLY A 6 -20.17 4.25 -0.67
N VAL A 7 -20.08 3.75 0.57
CA VAL A 7 -19.15 2.68 0.95
C VAL A 7 -19.59 1.34 0.41
N SER A 8 -20.87 1.03 0.62
CA SER A 8 -21.43 -0.23 0.09
C SER A 8 -21.28 -0.28 -1.43
N ILE A 9 -21.50 0.84 -2.13
CA ILE A 9 -21.30 0.94 -3.58
C ILE A 9 -19.83 0.70 -3.95
N ALA A 10 -18.87 1.30 -3.25
CA ALA A 10 -17.44 1.12 -3.55
C ALA A 10 -17.01 -0.34 -3.36
N ILE A 11 -17.44 -1.01 -2.28
CA ILE A 11 -17.16 -2.42 -2.02
C ILE A 11 -17.79 -3.30 -3.11
N VAL A 12 -19.06 -3.07 -3.45
CA VAL A 12 -19.76 -3.81 -4.50
C VAL A 12 -19.07 -3.63 -5.85
N LEU A 13 -18.60 -2.41 -6.18
CA LEU A 13 -17.89 -2.15 -7.43
C LEU A 13 -16.55 -2.89 -7.48
N VAL A 14 -15.76 -2.89 -6.41
CA VAL A 14 -14.46 -3.59 -6.38
C VAL A 14 -14.63 -5.09 -6.47
N LEU A 15 -15.50 -5.67 -5.64
CA LEU A 15 -15.77 -7.12 -5.64
C LEU A 15 -16.49 -7.55 -6.92
N GLY A 16 -17.42 -6.74 -7.41
CA GLY A 16 -18.15 -6.99 -8.64
C GLY A 16 -17.23 -6.97 -9.88
N ALA A 17 -16.34 -5.98 -9.96
CA ALA A 17 -15.35 -5.93 -11.05
C ALA A 17 -14.37 -7.10 -11.00
N ALA A 18 -13.86 -7.46 -9.83
CA ALA A 18 -12.99 -8.63 -9.67
C ALA A 18 -13.72 -9.94 -10.01
N GLY A 19 -14.97 -10.10 -9.56
CA GLY A 19 -15.80 -11.25 -9.88
C GLY A 19 -16.14 -11.34 -11.36
N LEU A 20 -16.46 -10.21 -12.00
CA LEU A 20 -16.72 -10.15 -13.45
C LEU A 20 -15.49 -10.54 -14.26
N LEU A 21 -14.30 -10.01 -13.93
CA LEU A 21 -13.06 -10.38 -14.60
C LEU A 21 -12.75 -11.87 -14.45
N ALA A 22 -12.92 -12.42 -13.24
CA ALA A 22 -12.73 -13.85 -12.98
C ALA A 22 -13.74 -14.72 -13.76
N ALA A 23 -15.01 -14.32 -13.79
CA ALA A 23 -16.05 -15.03 -14.53
C ALA A 23 -15.80 -15.00 -16.05
N LEU A 24 -15.45 -13.83 -16.60
CA LEU A 24 -15.12 -13.69 -18.04
C LEU A 24 -13.89 -14.50 -18.43
N ASN A 25 -12.90 -14.65 -17.52
CA ASN A 25 -11.75 -15.51 -17.79
C ASN A 25 -12.12 -17.00 -17.80
N GLN A 26 -12.91 -17.46 -16.82
CA GLN A 26 -13.18 -18.91 -16.65
C GLN A 26 -14.35 -19.44 -17.47
N MET A 27 -15.40 -18.62 -17.65
CA MET A 27 -16.65 -19.08 -18.26
C MET A 27 -16.76 -18.84 -19.76
N THR A 28 -15.89 -17.94 -20.32
CA THR A 28 -15.94 -17.65 -21.76
C THR A 28 -14.86 -18.42 -22.52
N PRO A 29 -15.19 -19.06 -23.65
CA PRO A 29 -14.21 -19.71 -24.52
C PRO A 29 -13.16 -18.71 -25.01
N GLN A 30 -11.93 -19.16 -25.25
CA GLN A 30 -10.81 -18.30 -25.71
C GLN A 30 -11.07 -17.60 -27.03
N ALA A 31 -11.91 -18.17 -27.89
CA ALA A 31 -12.30 -17.59 -29.16
C ALA A 31 -13.38 -16.49 -29.07
N PHE A 32 -13.93 -16.26 -27.87
CA PHE A 32 -15.01 -15.29 -27.69
C PHE A 32 -14.44 -13.87 -27.48
N ALA A 33 -15.03 -12.87 -28.12
CA ALA A 33 -14.54 -11.49 -28.09
C ALA A 33 -14.49 -10.86 -26.69
N LEU A 34 -15.26 -11.37 -25.73
CA LEU A 34 -15.29 -10.91 -24.34
C LEU A 34 -14.41 -11.75 -23.40
N HIS A 35 -13.66 -12.75 -23.93
CA HIS A 35 -12.73 -13.52 -23.11
C HIS A 35 -11.63 -12.62 -22.54
N VAL A 36 -11.45 -12.66 -21.22
CA VAL A 36 -10.39 -11.93 -20.55
C VAL A 36 -9.17 -12.83 -20.41
N PRO A 37 -8.04 -12.54 -21.04
CA PRO A 37 -6.83 -13.35 -20.91
C PRO A 37 -6.29 -13.36 -19.46
N THR A 38 -5.67 -14.46 -19.06
CA THR A 38 -5.16 -14.68 -17.69
C THR A 38 -4.14 -13.61 -17.26
N TYR A 39 -3.36 -13.06 -18.20
CA TYR A 39 -2.43 -11.97 -17.87
C TYR A 39 -3.15 -10.69 -17.40
N VAL A 40 -4.37 -10.41 -17.91
CA VAL A 40 -5.19 -9.27 -17.47
C VAL A 40 -5.70 -9.48 -16.05
N VAL A 41 -6.07 -10.73 -15.71
CA VAL A 41 -6.48 -11.10 -14.35
C VAL A 41 -5.32 -10.89 -13.36
N ALA A 42 -4.12 -11.35 -13.71
CA ALA A 42 -2.91 -11.15 -12.90
C ALA A 42 -2.55 -9.65 -12.78
N LEU A 43 -2.70 -8.88 -13.87
CA LEU A 43 -2.47 -7.44 -13.88
C LEU A 43 -3.47 -6.69 -12.98
N ALA A 44 -4.75 -7.06 -13.05
CA ALA A 44 -5.78 -6.51 -12.17
C ALA A 44 -5.47 -6.81 -10.70
N GLY A 45 -5.05 -8.03 -10.38
CA GLY A 45 -4.61 -8.39 -9.04
C GLY A 45 -3.42 -7.60 -8.55
N LYS A 46 -2.43 -7.34 -9.40
CA LYS A 46 -1.31 -6.44 -9.12
C LYS A 46 -1.80 -5.03 -8.76
N TYR A 47 -2.75 -4.48 -9.51
CA TYR A 47 -3.31 -3.15 -9.24
C TYR A 47 -4.07 -3.09 -7.92
N VAL A 48 -4.79 -4.16 -7.56
CA VAL A 48 -5.47 -4.29 -6.26
C VAL A 48 -4.45 -4.28 -5.12
N CYS A 49 -3.30 -4.95 -5.27
CA CYS A 49 -2.22 -4.91 -4.27
C CYS A 49 -1.61 -3.50 -4.13
N TYR A 50 -1.42 -2.78 -5.22
CA TYR A 50 -0.99 -1.38 -5.18
C TYR A 50 -2.04 -0.45 -4.57
N ALA A 51 -3.32 -0.74 -4.76
CA ALA A 51 -4.40 -0.01 -4.10
C ALA A 51 -4.38 -0.19 -2.57
N MET A 52 -3.96 -1.37 -2.06
CA MET A 52 -3.74 -1.57 -0.62
C MET A 52 -2.58 -0.70 -0.09
N LEU A 53 -1.48 -0.61 -0.84
CA LEU A 53 -0.36 0.28 -0.49
C LEU A 53 -0.80 1.74 -0.49
N ALA A 54 -1.53 2.19 -1.51
CA ALA A 54 -2.05 3.56 -1.59
C ALA A 54 -3.01 3.88 -0.43
N LEU A 55 -3.89 2.94 -0.06
CA LEU A 55 -4.77 3.06 1.10
C LEU A 55 -3.98 3.19 2.41
N ALA A 56 -2.92 2.40 2.57
CA ALA A 56 -2.04 2.46 3.73
C ALA A 56 -1.31 3.82 3.83
N VAL A 57 -0.79 4.33 2.71
CA VAL A 57 -0.16 5.65 2.64
C VAL A 57 -1.17 6.77 2.95
N ASP A 58 -2.40 6.70 2.44
CA ASP A 58 -3.44 7.70 2.72
C ASP A 58 -3.84 7.72 4.19
N LEU A 59 -3.87 6.57 4.86
CA LEU A 59 -4.20 6.50 6.28
C LEU A 59 -3.23 7.35 7.12
N VAL A 60 -1.96 7.36 6.76
CA VAL A 60 -0.92 8.12 7.48
C VAL A 60 -0.83 9.56 6.93
N TRP A 61 -0.78 9.74 5.62
CA TRP A 61 -0.64 11.06 5.03
C TRP A 61 -1.94 11.87 5.07
N GLY A 62 -3.04 11.24 4.72
CA GLY A 62 -4.35 11.89 4.65
C GLY A 62 -4.94 12.25 6.01
N PHE A 63 -4.83 11.34 6.99
CA PHE A 63 -5.48 11.49 8.29
C PHE A 63 -4.55 11.92 9.43
N ALA A 64 -3.28 11.47 9.42
CA ALA A 64 -2.30 11.90 10.42
C ALA A 64 -1.40 13.06 9.97
N GLY A 65 -1.45 13.45 8.69
CA GLY A 65 -0.64 14.53 8.15
C GLY A 65 0.85 14.20 7.98
N ILE A 66 1.21 12.92 8.05
CA ILE A 66 2.59 12.44 7.99
C ILE A 66 2.88 11.96 6.58
N LEU A 67 3.68 12.68 5.83
CA LEU A 67 4.19 12.21 4.55
C LEU A 67 5.30 11.19 4.79
N SER A 68 5.05 9.93 4.45
CA SER A 68 6.02 8.85 4.59
C SER A 68 6.43 8.29 3.23
N LEU A 69 7.73 8.21 3.00
CA LEU A 69 8.33 7.53 1.86
C LEU A 69 8.86 6.13 2.24
N GLY A 70 8.45 5.62 3.41
CA GLY A 70 8.87 4.31 3.93
C GLY A 70 7.89 3.17 3.69
N HIS A 71 6.64 3.44 3.27
CA HIS A 71 5.61 2.40 3.15
C HIS A 71 5.91 1.36 2.06
N ALA A 72 6.66 1.73 1.01
CA ALA A 72 7.16 0.77 0.03
C ALA A 72 8.14 -0.24 0.65
N ALA A 73 8.88 0.13 1.70
CA ALA A 73 9.72 -0.82 2.43
C ALA A 73 8.87 -1.91 3.11
N PHE A 74 7.81 -1.55 3.79
CA PHE A 74 6.92 -2.53 4.42
C PHE A 74 6.20 -3.39 3.39
N PHE A 75 5.79 -2.81 2.26
CA PHE A 75 5.24 -3.55 1.13
C PHE A 75 6.25 -4.56 0.58
N ALA A 76 7.49 -4.15 0.31
CA ALA A 76 8.54 -5.02 -0.21
C ALA A 76 8.91 -6.12 0.80
N LEU A 77 9.05 -5.80 2.10
CA LEU A 77 9.29 -6.79 3.15
C LEU A 77 8.17 -7.83 3.19
N GLY A 78 6.90 -7.39 3.01
CA GLY A 78 5.75 -8.27 2.85
C GLY A 78 5.87 -9.24 1.70
N GLY A 79 6.28 -8.70 0.58
CA GLY A 79 6.58 -9.49 -0.60
C GLY A 79 7.69 -10.50 -0.37
N TYR A 80 8.79 -10.10 0.26
CA TYR A 80 9.90 -11.01 0.55
C TYR A 80 9.49 -12.15 1.49
N ALA A 81 8.68 -11.87 2.51
CA ALA A 81 8.19 -12.92 3.40
C ALA A 81 7.36 -13.96 2.66
N MET A 82 6.43 -13.53 1.81
CA MET A 82 5.66 -14.43 0.95
C MET A 82 6.56 -15.14 -0.06
N GLY A 83 7.53 -14.43 -0.65
CA GLY A 83 8.52 -15.02 -1.55
C GLY A 83 9.36 -16.11 -0.89
N MET A 84 9.83 -15.91 0.33
CA MET A 84 10.56 -16.92 1.10
C MET A 84 9.69 -18.16 1.38
N TYR A 85 8.43 -17.95 1.75
CA TYR A 85 7.47 -19.04 1.93
C TYR A 85 7.29 -19.83 0.63
N LEU A 86 7.05 -19.16 -0.50
CA LEU A 86 6.85 -19.81 -1.79
C LEU A 86 8.11 -20.53 -2.28
N MET A 87 9.32 -19.98 -2.07
CA MET A 87 10.58 -20.62 -2.41
C MET A 87 10.78 -21.94 -1.63
N ARG A 88 10.38 -21.98 -0.36
CA ARG A 88 10.44 -23.21 0.43
C ARG A 88 9.46 -24.28 -0.04
N GLN A 89 8.30 -23.88 -0.59
CA GLN A 89 7.33 -24.82 -1.16
C GLN A 89 7.84 -25.53 -2.44
N ILE A 90 8.82 -24.95 -3.13
CA ILE A 90 9.43 -25.58 -4.30
C ILE A 90 10.15 -26.88 -3.89
N GLY A 91 10.95 -26.85 -2.82
CA GLY A 91 11.64 -28.02 -2.25
C GLY A 91 12.39 -28.84 -3.29
N ALA A 92 12.16 -30.16 -3.28
CA ALA A 92 12.81 -31.09 -4.20
C ALA A 92 12.42 -30.91 -5.69
N ARG A 93 11.41 -30.10 -6.00
CA ARG A 93 10.97 -29.81 -7.39
C ARG A 93 11.75 -28.67 -8.04
N GLY A 94 12.70 -28.07 -7.33
CA GLY A 94 13.60 -27.07 -7.88
C GLY A 94 14.60 -27.68 -8.85
N VAL A 95 15.35 -26.82 -9.56
CA VAL A 95 16.36 -27.25 -10.55
C VAL A 95 17.48 -28.10 -9.92
N TYR A 96 17.85 -27.75 -8.67
CA TYR A 96 18.88 -28.50 -7.93
C TYR A 96 18.31 -29.60 -7.03
N GLY A 97 16.97 -29.72 -6.94
CA GLY A 97 16.30 -30.80 -6.22
C GLY A 97 16.55 -30.88 -4.71
N ASN A 98 17.00 -29.81 -4.08
CA ASN A 98 17.29 -29.79 -2.65
C ASN A 98 16.00 -29.46 -1.86
N PRO A 99 15.51 -30.37 -0.98
CA PRO A 99 14.29 -30.11 -0.22
C PRO A 99 14.43 -29.06 0.88
N ASN A 100 15.67 -28.74 1.28
CA ASN A 100 15.95 -27.90 2.46
C ASN A 100 16.42 -26.50 2.09
N LEU A 101 16.88 -26.29 0.85
CA LEU A 101 17.45 -25.01 0.41
C LEU A 101 16.82 -24.54 -0.90
N PRO A 102 16.48 -23.25 -1.03
CA PRO A 102 16.13 -22.65 -2.31
C PRO A 102 17.25 -22.80 -3.35
N ASP A 103 16.88 -22.97 -4.61
CA ASP A 103 17.81 -23.22 -5.71
C ASP A 103 18.93 -22.18 -5.81
N PHE A 104 18.63 -20.89 -5.64
CA PHE A 104 19.65 -19.85 -5.70
C PHE A 104 20.69 -19.96 -4.56
N MET A 105 20.28 -20.48 -3.38
CA MET A 105 21.19 -20.72 -2.27
C MET A 105 22.10 -21.91 -2.56
N VAL A 106 21.57 -22.97 -3.16
CA VAL A 106 22.37 -24.12 -3.62
C VAL A 106 23.40 -23.67 -4.65
N PHE A 107 22.96 -22.84 -5.61
CA PHE A 107 23.85 -22.24 -6.62
C PHE A 107 24.98 -21.41 -6.00
N LEU A 108 24.67 -20.64 -4.94
CA LEU A 108 25.65 -19.82 -4.22
C LEU A 108 26.48 -20.58 -3.20
N GLY A 109 26.33 -21.93 -3.12
CA GLY A 109 27.12 -22.78 -2.23
C GLY A 109 26.72 -22.73 -0.75
N TRP A 110 25.51 -22.34 -0.43
CA TRP A 110 25.03 -22.39 0.94
C TRP A 110 24.80 -23.82 1.41
N SER A 111 25.19 -24.11 2.65
CA SER A 111 25.02 -25.42 3.26
C SER A 111 23.78 -25.52 4.16
N LYS A 112 23.27 -24.42 4.66
CA LYS A 112 22.11 -24.35 5.59
C LYS A 112 21.27 -23.13 5.33
N LEU A 113 19.97 -23.27 5.60
CA LEU A 113 19.04 -22.16 5.57
C LEU A 113 19.30 -21.20 6.74
N PRO A 114 19.39 -19.88 6.53
CA PRO A 114 19.53 -18.92 7.61
C PRO A 114 18.35 -19.01 8.59
N TRP A 115 18.62 -18.81 9.89
CA TRP A 115 17.60 -18.94 10.94
C TRP A 115 16.39 -18.04 10.73
N TYR A 116 16.57 -16.84 10.18
CA TYR A 116 15.48 -15.89 9.94
C TYR A 116 14.51 -16.34 8.86
N TRP A 117 14.88 -17.27 7.96
CA TRP A 117 13.95 -17.85 7.02
C TRP A 117 12.85 -18.69 7.70
N HIS A 118 13.16 -19.32 8.84
CA HIS A 118 12.17 -20.05 9.63
C HIS A 118 11.21 -19.14 10.36
N GLY A 119 11.63 -17.90 10.70
CA GLY A 119 10.78 -16.91 11.35
C GLY A 119 9.76 -16.21 10.43
N PHE A 120 9.93 -16.37 9.10
CA PHE A 120 9.04 -15.77 8.09
C PHE A 120 7.84 -16.66 7.72
N GLU A 121 7.45 -17.61 8.56
CA GLU A 121 6.26 -18.41 8.36
C GLU A 121 5.04 -17.69 8.93
N TRP A 122 4.03 -17.45 8.10
CA TRP A 122 2.66 -16.99 8.42
C TRP A 122 2.54 -15.84 9.45
N PHE A 123 2.70 -16.14 10.74
CA PHE A 123 2.55 -15.16 11.81
C PHE A 123 3.82 -14.35 12.09
N GLY A 124 4.99 -14.93 11.92
CA GLY A 124 6.27 -14.25 12.16
C GLY A 124 6.44 -13.01 11.32
N PHE A 125 5.89 -13.03 10.11
CA PHE A 125 5.91 -11.92 9.18
C PHE A 125 5.12 -10.69 9.68
N ALA A 126 3.86 -10.86 10.07
CA ALA A 126 3.03 -9.75 10.56
C ALA A 126 3.62 -9.15 11.84
N VAL A 127 4.16 -10.02 12.72
CA VAL A 127 4.85 -9.61 13.95
C VAL A 127 6.12 -8.83 13.63
N LEU A 128 6.96 -9.32 12.71
CA LEU A 128 8.20 -8.64 12.32
C LEU A 128 7.90 -7.26 11.72
N MET A 129 6.90 -7.15 10.86
CA MET A 129 6.46 -5.86 10.29
C MET A 129 5.98 -4.90 11.37
N ALA A 130 5.15 -5.39 12.28
CA ALA A 130 4.64 -4.58 13.38
C ALA A 130 5.78 -4.13 14.32
N VAL A 131 6.74 -5.01 14.63
CA VAL A 131 7.90 -4.69 15.47
C VAL A 131 8.81 -3.69 14.77
N LEU A 132 9.18 -3.90 13.51
CA LEU A 132 10.02 -2.98 12.76
C LEU A 132 9.37 -1.60 12.63
N ALA A 133 8.09 -1.56 12.25
CA ALA A 133 7.34 -0.33 12.18
C ALA A 133 7.19 0.32 13.56
N GLY A 134 6.95 -0.48 14.60
CA GLY A 134 6.81 -0.01 15.98
C GLY A 134 8.10 0.61 16.52
N VAL A 135 9.23 -0.07 16.36
CA VAL A 135 10.55 0.42 16.84
C VAL A 135 10.94 1.67 16.07
N PHE A 136 10.86 1.65 14.73
CA PHE A 136 11.20 2.80 13.90
C PHE A 136 10.28 3.99 14.20
N GLY A 137 8.97 3.77 14.22
CA GLY A 137 7.98 4.81 14.51
C GLY A 137 8.14 5.37 15.93
N TRP A 138 8.39 4.50 16.91
CA TRP A 138 8.62 4.93 18.30
C TRP A 138 9.86 5.84 18.41
N LEU A 139 10.98 5.46 17.79
CA LEU A 139 12.18 6.29 17.75
C LEU A 139 11.91 7.63 17.05
N ALA A 140 11.29 7.61 15.88
CA ALA A 140 11.01 8.80 15.09
C ALA A 140 10.06 9.78 15.81
N PHE A 141 8.94 9.27 16.35
CA PHE A 141 7.94 10.15 17.00
C PHE A 141 8.38 10.60 18.40
N ARG A 142 9.14 9.77 19.13
CA ARG A 142 9.73 10.16 20.42
C ARG A 142 10.76 11.27 20.23
N SER A 143 11.53 11.24 19.16
CA SER A 143 12.51 12.28 18.80
C SER A 143 11.84 13.55 18.25
N ARG A 144 10.52 13.60 18.18
CA ARG A 144 9.71 14.71 17.66
C ARG A 144 10.08 15.12 16.24
N VAL A 145 10.57 14.17 15.44
CA VAL A 145 10.85 14.39 14.03
C VAL A 145 9.53 14.57 13.29
N THR A 146 9.39 15.67 12.57
CA THR A 146 8.15 16.02 11.85
C THR A 146 8.44 16.56 10.46
N GLY A 147 7.40 16.63 9.63
CA GLY A 147 7.47 17.24 8.30
C GLY A 147 8.44 16.52 7.36
N VAL A 148 9.20 17.30 6.62
CA VAL A 148 10.12 16.81 5.58
C VAL A 148 11.21 15.89 6.13
N TYR A 149 11.70 16.16 7.34
CA TYR A 149 12.74 15.32 7.97
C TYR A 149 12.28 13.89 8.17
N LEU A 150 11.02 13.67 8.54
CA LEU A 150 10.46 12.33 8.69
C LEU A 150 10.38 11.62 7.33
N SER A 151 10.00 12.33 6.27
CA SER A 151 9.99 11.77 4.91
C SER A 151 11.39 11.34 4.46
N ILE A 152 12.42 12.14 4.75
CA ILE A 152 13.82 11.82 4.42
C ILE A 152 14.30 10.59 5.21
N ILE A 153 14.02 10.51 6.51
CA ILE A 153 14.44 9.36 7.35
C ILE A 153 13.74 8.09 6.91
N THR A 154 12.45 8.15 6.57
CA THR A 154 11.71 6.98 6.05
C THR A 154 12.23 6.55 4.68
N GLN A 155 12.65 7.48 3.83
CA GLN A 155 13.30 7.19 2.56
C GLN A 155 14.67 6.55 2.77
N ALA A 156 15.45 7.04 3.73
CA ALA A 156 16.75 6.47 4.09
C ALA A 156 16.62 5.02 4.59
N LEU A 157 15.58 4.72 5.39
CA LEU A 157 15.26 3.35 5.79
C LEU A 157 15.01 2.46 4.57
N THR A 158 14.21 2.93 3.62
CA THR A 158 13.90 2.19 2.39
C THR A 158 15.18 1.90 1.59
N TYR A 159 16.05 2.89 1.46
CA TYR A 159 17.32 2.75 0.74
C TYR A 159 18.32 1.83 1.48
N ALA A 160 18.36 1.88 2.80
CA ALA A 160 19.20 0.96 3.59
C ALA A 160 18.75 -0.50 3.38
N LEU A 161 17.44 -0.76 3.36
CA LEU A 161 16.90 -2.08 3.05
C LEU A 161 17.20 -2.49 1.61
N LEU A 162 17.12 -1.58 0.63
CA LEU A 162 17.54 -1.85 -0.74
C LEU A 162 18.96 -2.40 -0.78
N LEU A 163 19.90 -1.71 -0.16
CA LEU A 163 21.30 -2.12 -0.13
C LEU A 163 21.52 -3.46 0.59
N ALA A 164 20.80 -3.70 1.69
CA ALA A 164 20.88 -4.95 2.42
C ALA A 164 20.39 -6.14 1.57
N PHE A 165 19.25 -5.97 0.89
CA PHE A 165 18.65 -7.04 0.08
C PHE A 165 19.36 -7.27 -1.27
N PHE A 166 20.14 -6.29 -1.75
CA PHE A 166 20.98 -6.48 -2.93
C PHE A 166 22.16 -7.44 -2.69
N ARG A 167 22.54 -7.66 -1.44
CA ARG A 167 23.69 -8.49 -1.09
C ARG A 167 23.33 -9.97 -1.19
N ASN A 168 24.14 -10.73 -1.94
CA ASN A 168 23.96 -12.18 -2.08
C ASN A 168 24.23 -12.94 -0.77
N ASP A 169 25.17 -12.45 0.04
CA ASP A 169 25.53 -13.01 1.33
C ASP A 169 24.46 -12.88 2.42
N MET A 170 23.41 -12.13 2.16
CA MET A 170 22.24 -12.03 3.04
C MET A 170 21.16 -13.08 2.74
N GLY A 171 21.31 -13.91 1.71
CA GLY A 171 20.38 -14.99 1.39
C GLY A 171 18.99 -14.54 0.93
N PHE A 172 18.86 -13.35 0.32
CA PHE A 172 17.60 -12.82 -0.20
C PHE A 172 17.49 -12.90 -1.74
N GLY A 173 18.37 -13.66 -2.39
CA GLY A 173 18.41 -13.78 -3.84
C GLY A 173 19.17 -12.66 -4.57
N GLY A 174 19.73 -11.69 -3.85
CA GLY A 174 20.52 -10.58 -4.40
C GLY A 174 19.77 -9.82 -5.51
N ASN A 175 20.49 -9.43 -6.57
CA ASN A 175 19.90 -8.65 -7.67
C ASN A 175 18.72 -9.35 -8.38
N ASN A 176 18.76 -10.68 -8.50
CA ASN A 176 17.70 -11.45 -9.16
C ASN A 176 16.45 -11.58 -8.30
N GLY A 177 16.59 -11.47 -6.98
CA GLY A 177 15.49 -11.65 -6.04
C GLY A 177 15.03 -13.11 -5.96
N LEU A 178 13.75 -13.29 -5.62
CA LEU A 178 13.07 -14.58 -5.50
C LEU A 178 12.08 -14.73 -6.64
N THR A 179 12.20 -15.82 -7.40
CA THR A 179 11.44 -16.07 -8.63
C THR A 179 11.09 -17.55 -8.77
N ASP A 180 10.39 -17.89 -9.85
CA ASP A 180 10.06 -19.26 -10.25
C ASP A 180 9.17 -20.01 -9.24
N PHE A 181 8.25 -19.29 -8.62
CA PHE A 181 7.29 -19.87 -7.71
C PHE A 181 6.35 -20.84 -8.44
N LYS A 182 6.22 -22.06 -7.93
CA LYS A 182 5.46 -23.14 -8.60
C LYS A 182 4.02 -23.18 -8.12
N GLU A 183 3.81 -23.17 -6.81
CA GLU A 183 2.49 -23.35 -6.21
C GLU A 183 2.30 -22.57 -4.91
N LEU A 184 1.05 -22.33 -4.61
CA LEU A 184 0.59 -21.75 -3.35
C LEU A 184 -0.44 -22.68 -2.73
N LEU A 185 -0.21 -23.16 -1.50
CA LEU A 185 -1.10 -24.07 -0.78
C LEU A 185 -1.50 -25.34 -1.60
N GLY A 186 -0.58 -25.85 -2.42
CA GLY A 186 -0.81 -27.00 -3.28
C GLY A 186 -1.51 -26.69 -4.62
N ALA A 187 -1.90 -25.42 -4.85
CA ALA A 187 -2.48 -24.99 -6.12
C ALA A 187 -1.40 -24.40 -7.03
N PRO A 188 -1.24 -24.87 -8.28
CA PRO A 188 -0.24 -24.34 -9.21
C PRO A 188 -0.55 -22.89 -9.57
N LEU A 189 0.45 -22.00 -9.43
CA LEU A 189 0.30 -20.57 -9.73
C LEU A 189 0.06 -20.27 -11.21
N ALA A 190 0.38 -21.21 -12.09
CA ALA A 190 0.14 -21.08 -13.53
C ALA A 190 -1.32 -21.31 -13.91
N ALA A 191 -2.13 -21.96 -13.05
CA ALA A 191 -3.51 -22.29 -13.35
C ALA A 191 -4.42 -21.04 -13.34
N ASP A 192 -5.31 -20.94 -14.33
CA ASP A 192 -6.26 -19.82 -14.46
C ASP A 192 -7.15 -19.69 -13.21
N ALA A 193 -7.62 -20.83 -12.68
CA ALA A 193 -8.42 -20.86 -11.46
C ALA A 193 -7.68 -20.27 -10.25
N THR A 194 -6.37 -20.55 -10.11
CA THR A 194 -5.54 -19.99 -9.04
C THR A 194 -5.36 -18.48 -9.21
N ARG A 195 -5.14 -18.00 -10.43
CA ARG A 195 -5.05 -16.57 -10.74
C ARG A 195 -6.33 -15.81 -10.42
N CYS A 196 -7.48 -16.37 -10.78
CA CYS A 196 -8.80 -15.83 -10.43
C CYS A 196 -9.02 -15.84 -8.91
N GLY A 197 -8.68 -16.93 -8.23
CA GLY A 197 -8.74 -17.04 -6.77
C GLY A 197 -7.89 -15.99 -6.07
N LEU A 198 -6.67 -15.74 -6.55
CA LEU A 198 -5.77 -14.70 -6.03
C LEU A 198 -6.33 -13.30 -6.24
N LEU A 199 -6.93 -12.99 -7.39
CA LEU A 199 -7.60 -11.72 -7.64
C LEU A 199 -8.76 -11.51 -6.66
N LEU A 200 -9.63 -12.48 -6.49
CA LEU A 200 -10.78 -12.42 -5.59
C LEU A 200 -10.34 -12.27 -4.13
N THR A 201 -9.33 -13.03 -3.71
CA THR A 201 -8.76 -12.93 -2.36
C THR A 201 -8.17 -11.54 -2.12
N SER A 202 -7.40 -11.01 -3.08
CA SER A 202 -6.84 -9.67 -2.97
C SER A 202 -7.93 -8.59 -2.92
N ALA A 203 -8.99 -8.71 -3.72
CA ALA A 203 -10.11 -7.79 -3.68
C ALA A 203 -10.85 -7.85 -2.34
N ALA A 204 -11.08 -9.06 -1.79
CA ALA A 204 -11.70 -9.23 -0.48
C ALA A 204 -10.85 -8.63 0.65
N VAL A 205 -9.53 -8.84 0.61
CA VAL A 205 -8.59 -8.26 1.59
C VAL A 205 -8.56 -6.73 1.46
N LEU A 206 -8.53 -6.17 0.25
CA LEU A 206 -8.63 -4.72 0.05
C LEU A 206 -9.91 -4.15 0.68
N CYS A 207 -11.04 -4.80 0.49
CA CYS A 207 -12.31 -4.39 1.11
C CYS A 207 -12.24 -4.48 2.65
N ALA A 208 -11.66 -5.53 3.20
CA ALA A 208 -11.46 -5.67 4.64
C ALA A 208 -10.54 -4.56 5.21
N LEU A 209 -9.42 -4.27 4.55
CA LEU A 209 -8.52 -3.19 4.92
C LEU A 209 -9.17 -1.81 4.78
N TYR A 210 -9.99 -1.61 3.77
CA TYR A 210 -10.79 -0.39 3.61
C TYR A 210 -11.79 -0.21 4.75
N LEU A 211 -12.49 -1.28 5.14
CA LEU A 211 -13.42 -1.24 6.28
C LEU A 211 -12.67 -0.97 7.59
N LEU A 212 -11.51 -1.58 7.80
CA LEU A 212 -10.64 -1.34 8.95
C LEU A 212 -10.20 0.13 9.01
N ALA A 213 -9.68 0.68 7.91
CA ALA A 213 -9.25 2.06 7.81
C ALA A 213 -10.42 3.04 8.07
N ARG A 214 -11.60 2.72 7.51
CA ARG A 214 -12.82 3.50 7.72
C ARG A 214 -13.30 3.44 9.18
N TRP A 215 -13.29 2.26 9.79
CA TRP A 215 -13.63 2.11 11.21
C TRP A 215 -12.68 2.93 12.09
N LEU A 216 -11.37 2.83 11.83
CA LEU A 216 -10.35 3.56 12.57
C LEU A 216 -10.53 5.08 12.44
N THR A 217 -10.73 5.59 11.22
CA THR A 217 -10.85 7.03 10.95
C THR A 217 -12.16 7.64 11.44
N ARG A 218 -13.22 6.85 11.59
CA ARG A 218 -14.53 7.30 12.14
C ARG A 218 -14.66 7.13 13.64
N SER A 219 -13.75 6.42 14.28
CA SER A 219 -13.72 6.23 15.72
C SER A 219 -13.30 7.52 16.46
N ARG A 220 -13.43 7.51 17.78
CA ARG A 220 -12.88 8.58 18.63
C ARG A 220 -11.37 8.76 18.41
N PHE A 221 -10.66 7.67 18.16
CA PHE A 221 -9.24 7.69 17.80
C PHE A 221 -9.00 8.52 16.52
N GLY A 222 -9.79 8.29 15.47
CA GLY A 222 -9.67 9.02 14.21
C GLY A 222 -9.96 10.51 14.34
N MET A 223 -10.93 10.90 15.19
CA MET A 223 -11.19 12.31 15.46
C MET A 223 -10.00 13.00 16.13
N VAL A 224 -9.36 12.35 17.11
CA VAL A 224 -8.15 12.89 17.75
C VAL A 224 -6.99 12.91 16.77
N LEU A 225 -6.85 11.92 15.91
CA LEU A 225 -5.82 11.86 14.88
C LEU A 225 -5.91 13.05 13.91
N ILE A 226 -7.13 13.41 13.46
CA ILE A 226 -7.38 14.58 12.63
C ILE A 226 -7.03 15.86 13.39
N ALA A 227 -7.41 15.97 14.67
CA ALA A 227 -7.05 17.12 15.51
C ALA A 227 -5.52 17.25 15.67
N VAL A 228 -4.80 16.14 15.80
CA VAL A 228 -3.32 16.11 15.82
C VAL A 228 -2.75 16.60 14.49
N ARG A 229 -3.34 16.18 13.35
CA ARG A 229 -2.93 16.63 12.01
C ARG A 229 -3.08 18.14 11.84
N ASP A 230 -4.22 18.67 12.26
CA ASP A 230 -4.60 20.08 12.00
C ASP A 230 -3.98 21.05 13.02
N ALA A 231 -3.82 20.64 14.30
CA ALA A 231 -3.29 21.48 15.37
C ALA A 231 -2.61 20.64 16.48
N GLU A 232 -1.42 20.08 16.20
CA GLU A 232 -0.71 19.19 17.13
C GLU A 232 -0.44 19.83 18.49
N SER A 233 0.00 21.10 18.51
CA SER A 233 0.31 21.82 19.74
C SER A 233 -0.95 21.99 20.60
N ARG A 234 -2.08 22.40 20.02
CA ARG A 234 -3.35 22.55 20.74
C ARG A 234 -3.85 21.22 21.31
N THR A 235 -3.75 20.14 20.54
CA THR A 235 -4.14 18.79 20.97
C THR A 235 -3.30 18.33 22.17
N ARG A 236 -2.00 18.69 22.18
CA ARG A 236 -1.09 18.41 23.31
C ARG A 236 -1.48 19.19 24.56
N PHE A 237 -1.86 20.45 24.44
CA PHE A 237 -2.34 21.25 25.57
C PHE A 237 -3.64 20.70 26.20
N LEU A 238 -4.46 20.00 25.42
CA LEU A 238 -5.65 19.30 25.91
C LEU A 238 -5.34 17.98 26.63
N GLY A 239 -4.05 17.63 26.81
CA GLY A 239 -3.60 16.43 27.53
C GLY A 239 -3.46 15.17 26.68
N TYR A 240 -3.70 15.21 25.38
CA TYR A 240 -3.45 14.09 24.50
C TYR A 240 -1.95 13.93 24.20
N ARG A 241 -1.52 12.70 23.92
CA ARG A 241 -0.14 12.37 23.51
C ARG A 241 -0.10 12.11 22.00
N PRO A 242 0.21 13.12 21.15
CA PRO A 242 0.20 12.97 19.69
C PRO A 242 1.08 11.84 19.18
N GLU A 243 2.22 11.60 19.86
CA GLU A 243 3.20 10.58 19.51
C GLU A 243 2.57 9.17 19.50
N SER A 244 1.72 8.86 20.49
CA SER A 244 1.06 7.56 20.58
C SER A 244 0.02 7.36 19.47
N TYR A 245 -0.74 8.39 19.13
CA TYR A 245 -1.72 8.34 18.03
C TYR A 245 -1.02 8.16 16.68
N LYS A 246 0.07 8.89 16.44
CA LYS A 246 0.89 8.75 15.24
C LYS A 246 1.51 7.36 15.14
N LEU A 247 2.02 6.82 16.26
CA LEU A 247 2.63 5.49 16.29
C LEU A 247 1.62 4.40 15.94
N VAL A 248 0.43 4.41 16.52
CA VAL A 248 -0.60 3.39 16.25
C VAL A 248 -0.99 3.40 14.79
N VAL A 249 -1.33 4.58 14.22
CA VAL A 249 -1.72 4.64 12.81
C VAL A 249 -0.57 4.26 11.87
N TRP A 250 0.67 4.58 12.23
CA TRP A 250 1.86 4.19 11.51
C TRP A 250 2.02 2.68 11.45
N VAL A 251 1.94 1.98 12.60
CA VAL A 251 2.06 0.52 12.67
C VAL A 251 0.93 -0.17 11.89
N VAL A 252 -0.31 0.30 12.06
CA VAL A 252 -1.46 -0.27 11.32
C VAL A 252 -1.25 -0.12 9.81
N SER A 253 -0.85 1.05 9.35
CA SER A 253 -0.62 1.29 7.92
C SER A 253 0.56 0.49 7.36
N ALA A 254 1.65 0.31 8.14
CA ALA A 254 2.77 -0.53 7.77
C ALA A 254 2.36 -2.00 7.59
N VAL A 255 1.55 -2.53 8.50
CA VAL A 255 0.99 -3.89 8.40
C VAL A 255 0.09 -4.01 7.17
N MET A 256 -0.78 -3.02 6.91
CA MET A 256 -1.62 -2.99 5.70
C MET A 256 -0.78 -3.02 4.42
N ALA A 257 0.30 -2.23 4.36
CA ALA A 257 1.22 -2.23 3.22
C ALA A 257 1.90 -3.60 3.06
N GLY A 258 2.33 -4.22 4.16
CA GLY A 258 2.95 -5.55 4.16
C GLY A 258 2.00 -6.64 3.66
N ILE A 259 0.74 -6.62 4.06
CA ILE A 259 -0.29 -7.55 3.54
C ILE A 259 -0.45 -7.38 2.02
N GLY A 260 -0.50 -6.12 1.53
CA GLY A 260 -0.53 -5.83 0.11
C GLY A 260 0.67 -6.42 -0.64
N GLY A 261 1.88 -6.29 -0.06
CA GLY A 261 3.11 -6.87 -0.61
C GLY A 261 3.12 -8.40 -0.62
N ALA A 262 2.62 -9.03 0.43
CA ALA A 262 2.50 -10.48 0.50
C ALA A 262 1.56 -11.03 -0.60
N LEU A 263 0.44 -10.38 -0.87
CA LEU A 263 -0.49 -10.77 -1.93
C LEU A 263 0.02 -10.41 -3.34
N TYR A 264 0.93 -9.45 -3.45
CA TYR A 264 1.53 -9.04 -4.72
C TYR A 264 2.40 -10.13 -5.35
N VAL A 265 3.20 -10.84 -4.54
CA VAL A 265 4.20 -11.78 -5.04
C VAL A 265 3.61 -12.96 -5.81
N PRO A 266 2.59 -13.70 -5.31
CA PRO A 266 1.99 -14.79 -6.08
C PRO A 266 1.28 -14.31 -7.35
N GLN A 267 0.89 -13.05 -7.45
CA GLN A 267 0.27 -12.47 -8.64
C GLN A 267 1.28 -12.12 -9.72
N VAL A 268 2.45 -11.59 -9.32
CA VAL A 268 3.49 -11.12 -10.25
C VAL A 268 4.51 -12.21 -10.56
N GLY A 269 4.73 -13.14 -9.62
CA GLY A 269 5.65 -14.25 -9.79
C GLY A 269 7.11 -13.91 -9.50
N ILE A 270 7.40 -12.70 -9.01
CA ILE A 270 8.77 -12.25 -8.68
C ILE A 270 8.73 -11.22 -7.55
N ILE A 271 9.76 -11.26 -6.71
CA ILE A 271 10.11 -10.19 -5.79
C ILE A 271 11.61 -9.96 -5.84
N ASN A 272 12.04 -8.73 -6.07
CA ASN A 272 13.43 -8.34 -6.13
C ASN A 272 13.70 -7.06 -5.31
N PRO A 273 14.97 -6.74 -5.01
CA PRO A 273 15.30 -5.55 -4.22
C PRO A 273 14.84 -4.24 -4.86
N GLY A 274 14.59 -4.21 -6.16
CA GLY A 274 14.03 -3.04 -6.85
C GLY A 274 12.70 -2.55 -6.26
N GLN A 275 11.98 -3.39 -5.51
CA GLN A 275 10.77 -2.97 -4.81
C GLN A 275 11.06 -1.95 -3.69
N PHE A 276 12.27 -1.93 -3.15
CA PHE A 276 12.73 -0.91 -2.20
C PHE A 276 13.26 0.36 -2.90
N ALA A 277 13.33 0.39 -4.24
CA ALA A 277 13.89 1.54 -4.96
C ALA A 277 13.16 2.84 -4.61
N PRO A 278 13.87 3.98 -4.48
CA PRO A 278 13.30 5.27 -4.11
C PRO A 278 12.14 5.75 -4.97
N ALA A 279 12.03 5.29 -6.20
CA ALA A 279 10.94 5.62 -7.11
C ALA A 279 9.58 5.08 -6.64
N ASN A 280 9.54 3.86 -6.06
CA ASN A 280 8.29 3.21 -5.69
C ASN A 280 7.49 3.95 -4.61
N PRO A 281 8.08 4.41 -3.49
CA PRO A 281 7.33 5.20 -2.53
C PRO A 281 6.85 6.54 -3.10
N ILE A 282 7.61 7.14 -4.02
CA ILE A 282 7.19 8.37 -4.72
C ILE A 282 5.97 8.09 -5.60
N GLU A 283 5.99 6.99 -6.37
CA GLU A 283 4.82 6.56 -7.15
C GLU A 283 3.59 6.36 -6.25
N ALA A 284 3.73 5.71 -5.09
CA ALA A 284 2.64 5.49 -4.16
C ALA A 284 2.03 6.82 -3.65
N VAL A 285 2.86 7.82 -3.37
CA VAL A 285 2.41 9.17 -3.00
C VAL A 285 1.66 9.83 -4.15
N ILE A 286 2.13 9.66 -5.40
CA ILE A 286 1.45 10.19 -6.58
C ILE A 286 0.06 9.56 -6.74
N TRP A 287 -0.08 8.24 -6.52
CA TRP A 287 -1.40 7.59 -6.58
C TRP A 287 -2.39 8.21 -5.58
N VAL A 288 -1.93 8.47 -4.35
CA VAL A 288 -2.75 9.11 -3.32
C VAL A 288 -3.10 10.55 -3.68
N ALA A 289 -2.14 11.32 -4.21
CA ALA A 289 -2.36 12.70 -4.64
C ALA A 289 -3.36 12.78 -5.81
N VAL A 290 -3.17 11.94 -6.83
CA VAL A 290 -4.08 11.85 -8.00
C VAL A 290 -5.48 11.44 -7.57
N GLY A 291 -5.61 10.44 -6.73
CA GLY A 291 -6.90 9.95 -6.25
C GLY A 291 -7.65 10.95 -5.38
N GLY A 292 -6.94 11.64 -4.50
CA GLY A 292 -7.48 12.59 -3.52
C GLY A 292 -7.22 12.18 -2.09
N ARG A 293 -6.24 12.84 -1.49
CA ARG A 293 -5.76 12.60 -0.13
C ARG A 293 -6.88 12.74 0.93
N GLY A 294 -6.89 11.83 1.91
CA GLY A 294 -7.81 11.87 3.05
C GLY A 294 -9.24 11.41 2.73
N THR A 295 -9.42 10.63 1.66
CA THR A 295 -10.75 10.14 1.25
C THR A 295 -10.91 8.63 1.36
N LEU A 296 -9.85 7.87 1.61
CA LEU A 296 -9.72 6.40 1.62
C LEU A 296 -10.01 5.74 0.26
N TYR A 297 -11.12 6.04 -0.39
CA TYR A 297 -11.46 5.47 -1.70
C TYR A 297 -10.72 6.15 -2.86
N GLY A 298 -10.33 7.42 -2.70
CA GLY A 298 -9.56 8.16 -3.70
C GLY A 298 -8.24 7.51 -4.05
N PRO A 299 -7.39 7.22 -3.07
CA PRO A 299 -6.12 6.52 -3.28
C PRO A 299 -6.26 5.19 -3.99
N ILE A 300 -7.33 4.42 -3.72
CA ILE A 300 -7.64 3.17 -4.42
C ILE A 300 -7.86 3.43 -5.91
N LEU A 301 -8.71 4.41 -6.24
CA LEU A 301 -8.95 4.82 -7.62
C LEU A 301 -7.69 5.38 -8.28
N GLY A 302 -6.95 6.22 -7.56
CA GLY A 302 -5.70 6.79 -8.07
C GLY A 302 -4.64 5.72 -8.38
N ALA A 303 -4.47 4.73 -7.51
CA ALA A 303 -3.57 3.60 -7.74
C ALA A 303 -3.96 2.81 -9.00
N VAL A 304 -5.23 2.47 -9.16
CA VAL A 304 -5.72 1.72 -10.33
C VAL A 304 -5.55 2.54 -11.60
N LEU A 305 -5.97 3.82 -11.62
CA LEU A 305 -5.90 4.67 -12.81
C LEU A 305 -4.47 4.97 -13.24
N VAL A 306 -3.58 5.31 -12.30
CA VAL A 306 -2.17 5.63 -12.64
C VAL A 306 -1.44 4.38 -13.13
N ASN A 307 -1.67 3.22 -12.51
CA ASN A 307 -1.03 1.97 -12.94
C ASN A 307 -1.61 1.45 -14.27
N LEU A 308 -2.90 1.64 -14.53
CA LEU A 308 -3.49 1.37 -15.85
C LEU A 308 -2.87 2.28 -16.91
N ALA A 309 -2.80 3.59 -16.66
CA ALA A 309 -2.16 4.54 -17.54
C ALA A 309 -0.68 4.17 -17.79
N ARG A 310 0.05 3.78 -16.73
CA ARG A 310 1.43 3.26 -16.83
C ARG A 310 1.52 2.10 -17.80
N THR A 311 0.66 1.09 -17.65
CA THR A 311 0.71 -0.10 -18.50
C THR A 311 0.42 0.23 -19.96
N LEU A 312 -0.56 1.10 -20.23
CA LEU A 312 -0.87 1.53 -21.58
C LEU A 312 0.25 2.38 -22.18
N PHE A 313 0.83 3.29 -21.40
CA PHE A 313 1.86 4.20 -21.86
C PHE A 313 3.20 3.49 -22.10
N THR A 314 3.63 2.62 -21.17
CA THR A 314 4.88 1.87 -21.30
C THR A 314 4.83 0.82 -22.42
N GLY A 315 3.65 0.39 -22.84
CA GLY A 315 3.48 -0.45 -24.02
C GLY A 315 3.83 0.25 -25.34
N GLN A 316 3.75 1.58 -25.37
CA GLN A 316 4.01 2.38 -26.59
C GLN A 316 5.31 3.19 -26.48
N LEU A 317 5.58 3.80 -25.32
CA LEU A 317 6.69 4.73 -25.08
C LEU A 317 7.35 4.47 -23.71
N PRO A 318 8.10 3.35 -23.54
CA PRO A 318 8.61 2.91 -22.24
C PRO A 318 9.58 3.92 -21.61
N GLU A 319 10.40 4.61 -22.39
CA GLU A 319 11.41 5.55 -21.90
C GLU A 319 10.82 6.86 -21.38
N LEU A 320 9.63 7.23 -21.85
CA LEU A 320 8.99 8.50 -21.50
C LEU A 320 8.08 8.40 -20.27
N TRP A 321 7.88 7.20 -19.71
CA TRP A 321 6.97 6.99 -18.57
C TRP A 321 7.35 7.85 -17.34
N LEU A 322 8.61 7.93 -16.99
CA LEU A 322 9.05 8.71 -15.83
C LEU A 322 8.78 10.21 -15.98
N PHE A 323 8.95 10.72 -17.20
CA PHE A 323 8.60 12.11 -17.53
C PHE A 323 7.09 12.34 -17.47
N ALA A 324 6.31 11.40 -18.00
CA ALA A 324 4.85 11.45 -17.94
C ALA A 324 4.35 11.40 -16.48
N LEU A 325 4.95 10.56 -15.63
CA LEU A 325 4.64 10.47 -14.21
C LEU A 325 4.97 11.79 -13.48
N GLY A 326 6.15 12.37 -13.73
CA GLY A 326 6.55 13.66 -13.18
C GLY A 326 5.61 14.79 -13.64
N GLY A 327 5.30 14.84 -14.91
CA GLY A 327 4.34 15.78 -15.49
C GLY A 327 2.93 15.63 -14.89
N LEU A 328 2.45 14.40 -14.74
CA LEU A 328 1.18 14.09 -14.07
C LEU A 328 1.16 14.62 -12.63
N PHE A 329 2.26 14.40 -11.88
CA PHE A 329 2.36 14.89 -10.51
C PHE A 329 2.30 16.42 -10.41
N ILE A 330 3.04 17.12 -11.29
CA ILE A 330 3.02 18.58 -11.37
C ILE A 330 1.60 19.07 -11.72
N LEU A 331 0.98 18.49 -12.74
CA LEU A 331 -0.36 18.84 -13.19
C LEU A 331 -1.39 18.65 -12.07
N VAL A 332 -1.36 17.50 -11.40
CA VAL A 332 -2.30 17.22 -10.30
C VAL A 332 -2.08 18.16 -9.13
N THR A 333 -0.83 18.46 -8.78
CA THR A 333 -0.51 19.34 -7.65
C THR A 333 -0.96 20.78 -7.93
N LEU A 334 -0.81 21.27 -9.15
CA LEU A 334 -1.16 22.66 -9.54
C LEU A 334 -2.65 22.84 -9.79
N PHE A 335 -3.29 21.90 -10.52
CA PHE A 335 -4.66 22.07 -11.00
C PHE A 335 -5.70 21.27 -10.19
N LEU A 336 -5.28 20.22 -9.48
CA LEU A 336 -6.14 19.29 -8.76
C LEU A 336 -5.70 19.10 -7.30
N PRO A 337 -5.63 20.17 -6.48
CA PRO A 337 -5.11 20.07 -5.10
C PRO A 337 -5.92 19.14 -4.19
N ARG A 338 -7.16 18.78 -4.60
CA ARG A 338 -8.03 17.80 -3.93
C ARG A 338 -8.10 16.46 -4.67
N GLY A 339 -7.24 16.25 -5.68
CA GLY A 339 -7.24 15.07 -6.55
C GLY A 339 -8.50 14.96 -7.41
N LEU A 340 -8.64 13.83 -8.13
CA LEU A 340 -9.79 13.55 -9.00
C LEU A 340 -11.13 13.60 -8.27
N ILE A 341 -11.16 13.19 -7.00
CA ILE A 341 -12.37 13.24 -6.19
C ILE A 341 -12.82 14.66 -5.90
N GLY A 342 -11.88 15.61 -5.85
CA GLY A 342 -12.20 17.03 -5.70
C GLY A 342 -13.05 17.59 -6.84
N LEU A 343 -12.95 17.03 -8.05
CA LEU A 343 -13.77 17.39 -9.21
C LEU A 343 -15.22 16.91 -9.07
N ILE A 344 -15.41 15.75 -8.44
CA ILE A 344 -16.75 15.11 -8.30
C ILE A 344 -17.53 15.69 -7.12
N ARG A 345 -16.82 16.18 -6.08
CA ARG A 345 -17.44 16.83 -4.93
C ARG A 345 -17.39 18.33 -5.09
N ALA A 346 -18.54 18.94 -5.39
CA ALA A 346 -18.71 20.40 -5.28
C ALA A 346 -18.29 20.87 -3.87
N PRO A 347 -17.60 22.01 -3.75
CA PRO A 347 -17.25 22.59 -2.46
C PRO A 347 -18.53 22.80 -1.67
N ARG A 348 -18.61 22.26 -0.45
CA ARG A 348 -19.65 22.70 0.48
C ARG A 348 -19.44 24.18 0.72
N PRO A 349 -20.46 25.03 0.52
CA PRO A 349 -20.36 26.41 0.94
C PRO A 349 -19.98 26.40 2.43
N THR A 350 -18.86 27.01 2.76
CA THR A 350 -18.57 27.37 4.16
C THR A 350 -19.65 28.38 4.54
N GLU A 351 -20.64 27.92 5.30
CA GLU A 351 -21.53 28.89 5.97
C GLU A 351 -20.62 29.84 6.74
N PRO A 352 -20.73 31.15 6.50
CA PRO A 352 -19.98 32.11 7.29
C PRO A 352 -20.38 31.90 8.75
N VAL A 353 -19.39 31.65 9.60
CA VAL A 353 -19.59 31.59 11.04
C VAL A 353 -20.24 32.91 11.40
N PRO A 354 -21.48 32.93 11.96
CA PRO A 354 -22.09 34.18 12.33
C PRO A 354 -21.16 34.85 13.35
N VAL A 355 -20.60 35.97 12.94
CA VAL A 355 -19.90 36.88 13.84
C VAL A 355 -20.94 37.34 14.84
N ARG A 356 -20.87 36.81 16.05
CA ARG A 356 -21.68 37.35 17.15
C ARG A 356 -21.18 38.76 17.34
N GLU A 357 -21.95 39.74 16.82
CA GLU A 357 -21.79 41.12 17.20
C GLU A 357 -22.01 41.18 18.72
N GLU A 358 -20.92 41.34 19.46
CA GLU A 358 -21.00 41.77 20.85
C GLU A 358 -21.62 43.19 20.82
N THR A 359 -22.91 43.25 20.99
CA THR A 359 -23.63 44.46 21.27
C THR A 359 -23.15 44.94 22.63
N GLY A 360 -22.03 45.68 22.62
CA GLY A 360 -21.51 46.39 23.77
C GLY A 360 -22.42 47.57 24.10
N ALA A 361 -23.51 47.31 24.78
CA ALA A 361 -24.23 48.36 25.50
C ALA A 361 -23.37 48.80 26.68
N ARG A 362 -22.48 49.77 26.45
CA ARG A 362 -22.05 50.69 27.50
C ARG A 362 -23.10 51.76 27.62
N GLU A 363 -24.13 51.54 28.40
CA GLU A 363 -24.86 52.64 29.02
C GLU A 363 -24.02 53.19 30.18
N ALA A 364 -23.38 54.31 29.93
CA ALA A 364 -22.92 55.21 30.98
C ALA A 364 -24.14 55.97 31.49
N THR A 365 -24.50 55.75 32.70
CA THR A 365 -25.41 56.64 33.47
C THR A 365 -24.60 57.57 34.37
N PRO A 366 -25.06 58.80 34.57
CA PRO A 366 -24.33 59.97 35.09
C PRO A 366 -23.99 59.90 36.57
#